data_5a1b263c6696fb266f90cac2ba770b28
#
_entry.id   5a1b263c6696fb266f90cac2ba770b28
#
_cell.length_a   1.000
_cell.length_b   1.000
_cell.length_c   1.000
_cell.angle_alpha   90.00
_cell.angle_beta   90.00
_cell.angle_gamma   90.00
#
_symmetry.space_group_name_H-M   'P 1'
#
loop_
_entity.id
_entity.type
_entity.pdbx_description
1 polymer ?
#
loop_
_entity_poly.entity_id
_entity_poly.type
_entity_poly.pdbx_seq_one_letter_code
_entity_poly.pdbx_strand_id
1 'polypeptide(L)'
;VEPEEEKSLNFIEQIIEKEIAEGKNGGKVHTRFPPEPNGYLHIGHATSICLNFGLAAKYNGKCNLRFDDTNPSKEDVEFTDAIQEDIKWLGFQWDGEVHYASDYFQQLYDWAEQMIRDGKAYVDDQTAEEISAGRKTITEPGVNSPYRDRSVEENMDLFHRMKAGEFKEGSRVLRAKIDMASPNMLMRDPIMYRIIYCSHHRTGDKWCIYPMYDFTHGQSDYLEGITHSICTLEFEIHRPLYNWFLDELTSTEYRPRQIEFARRNLNYTVMSKRRLLELVQKKY
;
A
#
# COMPACT_ATOMS: atom_id res chain seq x y z
N VAL A 1 4.74 -45.74 15.55
CA VAL A 1 4.47 -44.29 15.47
C VAL A 1 5.80 -43.67 15.12
N GLU A 2 5.99 -43.34 13.83
CA GLU A 2 7.15 -42.56 13.39
C GLU A 2 7.05 -41.18 14.03
N PRO A 3 8.15 -40.59 14.52
CA PRO A 3 8.11 -39.23 15.04
C PRO A 3 7.74 -38.27 13.88
N GLU A 4 6.68 -37.47 14.06
CA GLU A 4 6.41 -36.37 13.18
C GLU A 4 7.68 -35.51 13.12
N GLU A 5 8.30 -35.41 11.93
CA GLU A 5 9.39 -34.47 11.68
C GLU A 5 8.86 -33.07 12.04
N GLU A 6 9.38 -32.47 13.09
CA GLU A 6 9.16 -31.05 13.39
C GLU A 6 9.60 -30.24 12.18
N LYS A 7 8.64 -29.83 11.35
CA LYS A 7 8.91 -28.92 10.24
C LYS A 7 9.53 -27.65 10.79
N SER A 8 10.78 -27.38 10.41
CA SER A 8 11.45 -26.16 10.83
C SER A 8 10.64 -24.95 10.38
N LEU A 9 10.39 -24.02 11.29
CA LEU A 9 9.65 -22.78 11.04
C LEU A 9 10.45 -21.90 10.08
N ASN A 10 9.79 -21.34 9.08
CA ASN A 10 10.38 -20.27 8.26
C ASN A 10 10.49 -18.97 9.10
N PHE A 11 11.24 -17.99 8.58
CA PHE A 11 11.52 -16.75 9.34
C PHE A 11 10.26 -15.93 9.67
N ILE A 12 9.22 -15.96 8.81
CA ILE A 12 7.95 -15.26 9.07
C ILE A 12 7.21 -15.96 10.20
N GLU A 13 7.14 -17.28 10.18
CA GLU A 13 6.56 -18.09 11.23
C GLU A 13 7.27 -17.87 12.58
N GLN A 14 8.62 -17.80 12.57
CA GLN A 14 9.38 -17.47 13.78
C GLN A 14 9.03 -16.10 14.34
N ILE A 15 8.83 -15.10 13.47
CA ILE A 15 8.37 -13.76 13.90
C ILE A 15 6.98 -13.84 14.52
N ILE A 16 6.05 -14.52 13.85
CA ILE A 16 4.66 -14.66 14.31
C ILE A 16 4.62 -15.37 15.68
N GLU A 17 5.31 -16.50 15.82
CA GLU A 17 5.31 -17.25 17.08
C GLU A 17 5.93 -16.46 18.23
N LYS A 18 7.01 -15.73 17.97
CA LYS A 18 7.60 -14.83 18.96
C LYS A 18 6.59 -13.74 19.37
N GLU A 19 5.91 -13.10 18.44
CA GLU A 19 4.94 -12.05 18.74
C GLU A 19 3.70 -12.59 19.48
N ILE A 20 3.25 -13.81 19.16
CA ILE A 20 2.19 -14.49 19.91
C ILE A 20 2.64 -14.77 21.35
N ALA A 21 3.85 -15.30 21.53
CA ALA A 21 4.41 -15.58 22.86
C ALA A 21 4.59 -14.32 23.73
N GLU A 22 4.91 -13.19 23.11
CA GLU A 22 4.98 -11.87 23.74
C GLU A 22 3.59 -11.24 24.01
N GLY A 23 2.50 -11.87 23.56
CA GLY A 23 1.14 -11.35 23.69
C GLY A 23 0.85 -10.14 22.81
N LYS A 24 1.70 -9.85 21.83
CA LYS A 24 1.55 -8.72 20.93
C LYS A 24 0.26 -8.84 20.12
N ASN A 25 -0.44 -7.72 19.92
CA ASN A 25 -1.75 -7.68 19.26
C ASN A 25 -2.77 -8.70 19.83
N GLY A 26 -2.66 -9.05 21.12
CA GLY A 26 -3.49 -10.06 21.77
C GLY A 26 -3.29 -11.48 21.22
N GLY A 27 -2.12 -11.80 20.66
CA GLY A 27 -1.81 -13.08 20.04
C GLY A 27 -2.55 -13.35 18.72
N LYS A 28 -3.18 -12.35 18.13
CA LYS A 28 -3.93 -12.47 16.86
C LYS A 28 -2.99 -12.45 15.66
N VAL A 29 -3.36 -13.24 14.65
CA VAL A 29 -2.72 -13.22 13.31
C VAL A 29 -3.77 -12.80 12.30
N HIS A 30 -3.58 -11.63 11.72
CA HIS A 30 -4.46 -11.08 10.69
C HIS A 30 -3.60 -10.58 9.54
N THR A 31 -3.71 -11.23 8.41
CA THR A 31 -2.99 -10.91 7.17
C THR A 31 -3.94 -10.32 6.13
N ARG A 32 -3.44 -9.92 4.98
CA ARG A 32 -4.25 -9.50 3.83
C ARG A 32 -3.54 -9.78 2.52
N PHE A 33 -4.32 -9.95 1.47
CA PHE A 33 -3.87 -9.91 0.08
C PHE A 33 -4.42 -8.64 -0.57
N PRO A 34 -3.58 -7.63 -0.92
CA PRO A 34 -4.02 -6.32 -1.39
C PRO A 34 -3.67 -6.08 -2.87
N PRO A 35 -4.28 -6.79 -3.84
CA PRO A 35 -3.96 -6.59 -5.25
C PRO A 35 -4.52 -5.26 -5.79
N GLU A 36 -3.79 -4.65 -6.74
CA GLU A 36 -4.36 -3.61 -7.59
C GLU A 36 -5.28 -4.26 -8.65
N PRO A 37 -6.53 -3.76 -8.85
CA PRO A 37 -7.46 -4.31 -9.84
C PRO A 37 -7.16 -3.78 -11.27
N ASN A 38 -5.91 -3.87 -11.71
CA ASN A 38 -5.40 -3.35 -12.97
C ASN A 38 -4.94 -4.43 -13.96
N GLY A 39 -5.24 -5.69 -13.70
CA GLY A 39 -4.91 -6.83 -14.57
C GLY A 39 -5.00 -8.17 -13.87
N TYR A 40 -4.95 -9.23 -14.67
CA TYR A 40 -4.96 -10.61 -14.18
C TYR A 40 -3.75 -10.93 -13.31
N LEU A 41 -3.93 -11.88 -12.38
CA LEU A 41 -2.86 -12.37 -11.53
C LEU A 41 -1.79 -13.16 -12.30
N HIS A 42 -0.65 -13.36 -11.68
CA HIS A 42 0.43 -14.20 -12.16
C HIS A 42 1.01 -15.02 -10.99
N ILE A 43 1.94 -15.93 -11.28
CA ILE A 43 2.52 -16.84 -10.29
C ILE A 43 3.10 -16.16 -9.05
N GLY A 44 3.62 -14.93 -9.19
CA GLY A 44 4.07 -14.13 -8.05
C GLY A 44 2.94 -13.79 -7.08
N HIS A 45 1.77 -13.43 -7.61
CA HIS A 45 0.57 -13.21 -6.81
C HIS A 45 0.07 -14.49 -6.14
N ALA A 46 0.09 -15.64 -6.87
CA ALA A 46 -0.27 -16.93 -6.29
C ALA A 46 0.62 -17.28 -5.10
N THR A 47 1.92 -16.99 -5.17
CA THR A 47 2.83 -17.17 -4.03
C THR A 47 2.43 -16.31 -2.82
N SER A 48 2.08 -15.05 -3.06
CA SER A 48 1.62 -14.14 -1.99
C SER A 48 0.29 -14.59 -1.39
N ILE A 49 -0.65 -15.04 -2.22
CA ILE A 49 -1.94 -15.60 -1.78
C ILE A 49 -1.69 -16.81 -0.87
N CYS A 50 -0.95 -17.81 -1.36
CA CYS A 50 -0.66 -19.01 -0.57
C CYS A 50 0.04 -18.70 0.75
N LEU A 51 0.91 -17.69 0.79
CA LEU A 51 1.60 -17.29 2.00
C LEU A 51 0.65 -16.61 2.99
N ASN A 52 -0.08 -15.58 2.57
CA ASN A 52 -0.95 -14.80 3.45
C ASN A 52 -2.11 -15.65 4.00
N PHE A 53 -2.83 -16.35 3.12
CA PHE A 53 -3.94 -17.23 3.52
C PHE A 53 -3.44 -18.46 4.30
N GLY A 54 -2.31 -19.04 3.90
CA GLY A 54 -1.71 -20.19 4.58
C GLY A 54 -1.27 -19.87 6.00
N LEU A 55 -0.67 -18.71 6.24
CA LEU A 55 -0.31 -18.25 7.58
C LEU A 55 -1.55 -17.99 8.45
N ALA A 56 -2.56 -17.31 7.89
CA ALA A 56 -3.82 -17.10 8.60
C ALA A 56 -4.44 -18.44 9.03
N ALA A 57 -4.54 -19.41 8.12
CA ALA A 57 -5.07 -20.73 8.42
C ALA A 57 -4.24 -21.47 9.46
N LYS A 58 -2.90 -21.43 9.36
CA LYS A 58 -1.99 -22.11 10.29
C LYS A 58 -2.13 -21.62 11.74
N TYR A 59 -2.35 -20.33 11.91
CA TYR A 59 -2.43 -19.70 13.23
C TYR A 59 -3.86 -19.39 13.68
N ASN A 60 -4.88 -20.01 13.08
CA ASN A 60 -6.30 -19.77 13.35
C ASN A 60 -6.66 -18.27 13.31
N GLY A 61 -6.01 -17.56 12.41
CA GLY A 61 -6.17 -16.13 12.20
C GLY A 61 -7.12 -15.80 11.06
N LYS A 62 -6.99 -14.61 10.51
CA LYS A 62 -7.82 -14.09 9.41
C LYS A 62 -6.95 -13.60 8.25
N CYS A 63 -7.50 -13.64 7.04
CA CYS A 63 -6.90 -13.00 5.87
C CYS A 63 -7.94 -12.20 5.09
N ASN A 64 -7.76 -10.89 5.00
CA ASN A 64 -8.61 -10.02 4.20
C ASN A 64 -8.20 -10.05 2.72
N LEU A 65 -9.20 -9.87 1.84
CA LEU A 65 -8.98 -9.41 0.48
C LEU A 65 -9.27 -7.92 0.44
N ARG A 66 -8.30 -7.09 0.04
CA ARG A 66 -8.45 -5.66 -0.16
C ARG A 66 -7.96 -5.26 -1.54
N PHE A 67 -8.82 -4.69 -2.35
CA PHE A 67 -8.38 -4.07 -3.60
C PHE A 67 -7.74 -2.70 -3.34
N ASP A 68 -6.52 -2.50 -3.83
CA ASP A 68 -5.89 -1.19 -3.86
C ASP A 68 -6.38 -0.43 -5.10
N ASP A 69 -7.53 0.21 -4.94
CA ASP A 69 -8.22 0.99 -5.97
C ASP A 69 -7.98 2.51 -5.80
N THR A 70 -6.73 2.90 -5.53
CA THR A 70 -6.33 4.31 -5.36
C THR A 70 -6.13 5.06 -6.67
N ASN A 71 -6.04 4.36 -7.80
CA ASN A 71 -5.80 4.94 -9.12
C ASN A 71 -7.00 4.79 -10.06
N PRO A 72 -7.91 5.78 -10.13
CA PRO A 72 -9.17 5.67 -10.86
C PRO A 72 -9.02 5.40 -12.37
N SER A 73 -7.86 5.69 -12.94
CA SER A 73 -7.65 5.57 -14.39
C SER A 73 -7.25 4.18 -14.88
N LYS A 74 -7.07 3.21 -13.97
CA LYS A 74 -6.52 1.88 -14.31
C LYS A 74 -7.35 0.70 -13.86
N GLU A 75 -8.49 0.96 -13.22
CA GLU A 75 -9.26 -0.05 -12.53
C GLU A 75 -10.41 -0.56 -13.38
N ASP A 76 -10.60 -1.88 -13.42
CA ASP A 76 -11.68 -2.53 -14.14
C ASP A 76 -12.35 -3.60 -13.27
N VAL A 77 -13.68 -3.64 -13.31
CA VAL A 77 -14.51 -4.63 -12.59
C VAL A 77 -14.17 -6.05 -13.04
N GLU A 78 -13.82 -6.25 -14.31
CA GLU A 78 -13.40 -7.54 -14.84
C GLU A 78 -12.23 -8.13 -14.03
N PHE A 79 -11.25 -7.29 -13.64
CA PHE A 79 -10.10 -7.78 -12.88
C PHE A 79 -10.44 -8.08 -11.43
N THR A 80 -11.36 -7.32 -10.82
CA THR A 80 -11.81 -7.65 -9.46
C THR A 80 -12.48 -9.00 -9.38
N ASP A 81 -13.32 -9.35 -10.35
CA ASP A 81 -14.01 -10.64 -10.41
C ASP A 81 -13.01 -11.76 -10.69
N ALA A 82 -12.14 -11.61 -11.69
CA ALA A 82 -11.12 -12.60 -12.02
C ALA A 82 -10.17 -12.92 -10.83
N ILE A 83 -9.75 -11.88 -10.08
CA ILE A 83 -8.90 -12.05 -8.90
C ILE A 83 -9.62 -12.85 -7.81
N GLN A 84 -10.89 -12.57 -7.56
CA GLN A 84 -11.68 -13.32 -6.60
C GLN A 84 -11.86 -14.80 -7.02
N GLU A 85 -12.07 -15.06 -8.30
CA GLU A 85 -12.14 -16.43 -8.85
C GLU A 85 -10.80 -17.15 -8.70
N ASP A 86 -9.68 -16.49 -9.00
CA ASP A 86 -8.34 -17.05 -8.87
C ASP A 86 -8.01 -17.44 -7.42
N ILE A 87 -8.38 -16.63 -6.43
CA ILE A 87 -8.21 -16.96 -5.00
C ILE A 87 -8.98 -18.22 -4.64
N LYS A 88 -10.25 -18.31 -5.06
CA LYS A 88 -11.10 -19.48 -4.82
C LYS A 88 -10.57 -20.72 -5.55
N TRP A 89 -10.07 -20.56 -6.78
CA TRP A 89 -9.46 -21.63 -7.55
C TRP A 89 -8.20 -22.19 -6.87
N LEU A 90 -7.41 -21.33 -6.21
CA LEU A 90 -6.27 -21.74 -5.38
C LEU A 90 -6.68 -22.44 -4.07
N GLY A 91 -7.98 -22.55 -3.78
CA GLY A 91 -8.52 -23.23 -2.60
C GLY A 91 -8.64 -22.36 -1.36
N PHE A 92 -8.60 -21.03 -1.51
CA PHE A 92 -8.69 -20.08 -0.40
C PHE A 92 -10.00 -19.31 -0.40
N GLN A 93 -10.35 -18.82 0.78
CA GLN A 93 -11.48 -17.90 1.00
C GLN A 93 -11.01 -16.81 1.98
N TRP A 94 -11.31 -15.56 1.65
CA TRP A 94 -11.04 -14.44 2.56
C TRP A 94 -12.10 -14.34 3.68
N ASP A 95 -11.73 -13.65 4.73
CA ASP A 95 -12.62 -13.41 5.87
C ASP A 95 -13.46 -12.15 5.67
N GLY A 96 -14.75 -12.25 5.94
CA GLY A 96 -15.68 -11.12 5.86
C GLY A 96 -15.95 -10.63 4.45
N GLU A 97 -16.18 -9.32 4.33
CA GLU A 97 -16.43 -8.65 3.06
C GLU A 97 -15.12 -8.32 2.33
N VAL A 98 -15.23 -8.08 1.03
CA VAL A 98 -14.10 -7.54 0.24
C VAL A 98 -13.91 -6.08 0.61
N HIS A 99 -12.70 -5.71 0.98
CA HIS A 99 -12.32 -4.33 1.28
C HIS A 99 -11.77 -3.63 0.04
N TYR A 100 -11.89 -2.32 0.03
CA TYR A 100 -11.32 -1.45 -1.00
C TYR A 100 -10.61 -0.28 -0.34
N ALA A 101 -9.50 0.16 -0.91
CA ALA A 101 -8.81 1.37 -0.44
C ALA A 101 -9.74 2.60 -0.49
N SER A 102 -10.64 2.64 -1.48
CA SER A 102 -11.65 3.69 -1.62
C SER A 102 -12.67 3.75 -0.49
N ASP A 103 -12.87 2.67 0.29
CA ASP A 103 -13.71 2.69 1.48
C ASP A 103 -13.16 3.64 2.55
N TYR A 104 -11.85 3.88 2.53
CA TYR A 104 -11.13 4.69 3.51
C TYR A 104 -10.79 6.10 3.03
N PHE A 105 -11.18 6.51 1.83
CA PHE A 105 -10.82 7.82 1.26
C PHE A 105 -11.17 9.00 2.15
N GLN A 106 -12.31 8.96 2.84
CA GLN A 106 -12.68 10.04 3.76
C GLN A 106 -11.73 10.07 4.97
N GLN A 107 -11.46 8.93 5.59
CA GLN A 107 -10.55 8.84 6.73
C GLN A 107 -9.12 9.24 6.35
N LEU A 108 -8.65 8.82 5.17
CA LEU A 108 -7.35 9.22 4.65
C LEU A 108 -7.27 10.73 4.41
N TYR A 109 -8.35 11.33 3.91
CA TYR A 109 -8.45 12.77 3.73
C TYR A 109 -8.39 13.51 5.08
N ASP A 110 -9.14 13.06 6.07
CA ASP A 110 -9.16 13.64 7.42
C ASP A 110 -7.78 13.54 8.08
N TRP A 111 -7.07 12.44 7.90
CA TRP A 111 -5.68 12.28 8.35
C TRP A 111 -4.70 13.18 7.60
N ALA A 112 -4.89 13.39 6.30
CA ALA A 112 -4.06 14.34 5.55
C ALA A 112 -4.26 15.78 6.07
N GLU A 113 -5.49 16.18 6.40
CA GLU A 113 -5.75 17.46 7.06
C GLU A 113 -5.08 17.54 8.45
N GLN A 114 -5.13 16.47 9.24
CA GLN A 114 -4.43 16.41 10.53
C GLN A 114 -2.92 16.63 10.35
N MET A 115 -2.30 15.96 9.39
CA MET A 115 -0.88 16.14 9.10
C MET A 115 -0.52 17.57 8.68
N ILE A 116 -1.41 18.25 7.95
CA ILE A 116 -1.23 19.67 7.64
C ILE A 116 -1.29 20.52 8.94
N ARG A 117 -2.29 20.28 9.81
CA ARG A 117 -2.41 20.99 11.09
C ARG A 117 -1.20 20.79 11.99
N ASP A 118 -0.62 19.59 11.95
CA ASP A 118 0.57 19.24 12.75
C ASP A 118 1.89 19.69 12.10
N GLY A 119 1.83 20.40 10.96
CA GLY A 119 3.01 20.86 10.23
C GLY A 119 3.83 19.74 9.58
N LYS A 120 3.22 18.58 9.37
CA LYS A 120 3.83 17.36 8.79
C LYS A 120 3.53 17.16 7.31
N ALA A 121 2.74 18.02 6.71
CA ALA A 121 2.44 18.01 5.28
C ALA A 121 2.29 19.44 4.75
N TYR A 122 2.56 19.62 3.48
CA TYR A 122 2.46 20.90 2.77
C TYR A 122 2.03 20.70 1.32
N VAL A 123 1.32 21.70 0.78
CA VAL A 123 0.97 21.75 -0.63
C VAL A 123 2.14 22.32 -1.42
N ASP A 124 2.55 21.58 -2.45
CA ASP A 124 3.67 21.92 -3.33
C ASP A 124 3.15 22.25 -4.73
N ASP A 125 3.52 23.42 -5.26
CA ASP A 125 3.14 23.88 -6.60
C ASP A 125 4.18 23.50 -7.66
N GLN A 126 5.22 22.73 -7.30
CA GLN A 126 6.19 22.21 -8.25
C GLN A 126 5.58 21.14 -9.16
N THR A 127 6.05 21.10 -10.41
CA THR A 127 5.72 20.01 -11.34
C THR A 127 6.38 18.71 -10.92
N ALA A 128 5.95 17.59 -11.52
CA ALA A 128 6.56 16.27 -11.28
C ALA A 128 8.06 16.28 -11.62
N GLU A 129 8.45 16.97 -12.69
CA GLU A 129 9.84 17.12 -13.14
C GLU A 129 10.68 17.90 -12.11
N GLU A 130 10.14 19.02 -11.60
CA GLU A 130 10.81 19.84 -10.58
C GLU A 130 10.98 19.08 -9.26
N ILE A 131 9.94 18.35 -8.81
CA ILE A 131 10.01 17.49 -7.64
C ILE A 131 11.07 16.40 -7.81
N SER A 132 11.08 15.74 -8.98
CA SER A 132 12.07 14.71 -9.30
C SER A 132 13.49 15.28 -9.30
N ALA A 133 13.70 16.43 -9.94
CA ALA A 133 14.99 17.12 -9.95
C ALA A 133 15.43 17.55 -8.55
N GLY A 134 14.50 18.02 -7.73
CA GLY A 134 14.74 18.43 -6.35
C GLY A 134 15.14 17.27 -5.43
N ARG A 135 14.64 16.06 -5.68
CA ARG A 135 15.05 14.86 -4.92
C ARG A 135 16.50 14.43 -5.15
N LYS A 136 17.11 14.85 -6.27
CA LYS A 136 18.49 14.48 -6.64
C LYS A 136 18.70 12.98 -6.78
N THR A 137 19.89 12.49 -6.43
CA THR A 137 20.27 11.09 -6.49
C THR A 137 20.45 10.49 -5.10
N ILE A 138 20.67 9.18 -5.01
CA ILE A 138 20.92 8.52 -3.71
C ILE A 138 22.23 8.98 -3.05
N THR A 139 23.18 9.52 -3.82
CA THR A 139 24.48 10.00 -3.34
C THR A 139 24.51 11.50 -3.06
N GLU A 140 23.48 12.22 -3.49
CA GLU A 140 23.38 13.68 -3.28
C GLU A 140 22.12 13.98 -2.46
N PRO A 141 22.19 14.81 -1.44
CA PRO A 141 21.01 15.26 -0.67
C PRO A 141 20.07 16.04 -1.59
N GLY A 142 18.77 15.86 -1.38
CA GLY A 142 17.75 16.64 -2.06
C GLY A 142 17.72 18.08 -1.61
N VAL A 143 16.97 18.89 -2.35
CA VAL A 143 16.76 20.32 -2.08
C VAL A 143 15.32 20.51 -1.63
N ASN A 144 15.12 21.30 -0.57
CA ASN A 144 13.78 21.65 -0.09
C ASN A 144 13.00 22.38 -1.19
N SER A 145 11.71 22.07 -1.30
CA SER A 145 10.80 22.83 -2.14
C SER A 145 10.70 24.28 -1.62
N PRO A 146 10.59 25.29 -2.49
CA PRO A 146 10.33 26.67 -2.07
C PRO A 146 8.98 26.83 -1.35
N TYR A 147 8.09 25.86 -1.46
CA TYR A 147 6.77 25.85 -0.84
C TYR A 147 6.72 25.07 0.49
N ARG A 148 7.83 24.47 0.89
CA ARG A 148 7.91 23.59 2.08
C ARG A 148 7.55 24.27 3.39
N ASP A 149 7.80 25.56 3.48
CA ASP A 149 7.61 26.35 4.69
C ASP A 149 6.38 27.29 4.65
N ARG A 150 5.40 26.97 3.79
CA ARG A 150 4.08 27.61 3.83
C ARG A 150 3.44 27.44 5.20
N SER A 151 2.64 28.42 5.62
CA SER A 151 1.87 28.33 6.86
C SER A 151 0.84 27.18 6.83
N VAL A 152 0.43 26.75 8.01
CA VAL A 152 -0.62 25.71 8.14
C VAL A 152 -1.93 26.18 7.51
N GLU A 153 -2.30 27.45 7.72
CA GLU A 153 -3.52 28.05 7.19
C GLU A 153 -3.51 28.08 5.66
N GLU A 154 -2.40 28.47 5.05
CA GLU A 154 -2.25 28.48 3.59
C GLU A 154 -2.31 27.07 3.01
N ASN A 155 -1.61 26.11 3.61
CA ASN A 155 -1.63 24.72 3.19
C ASN A 155 -3.04 24.11 3.30
N MET A 156 -3.78 24.43 4.36
CA MET A 156 -5.14 23.94 4.56
C MET A 156 -6.10 24.52 3.52
N ASP A 157 -6.02 25.85 3.27
CA ASP A 157 -6.83 26.50 2.22
C ASP A 157 -6.55 25.86 0.84
N LEU A 158 -5.29 25.72 0.47
CA LEU A 158 -4.90 25.12 -0.81
C LEU A 158 -5.35 23.67 -0.94
N PHE A 159 -5.25 22.87 0.12
CA PHE A 159 -5.68 21.46 0.09
C PHE A 159 -7.20 21.33 -0.06
N HIS A 160 -7.98 22.17 0.62
CA HIS A 160 -9.43 22.24 0.43
C HIS A 160 -9.80 22.63 -1.00
N ARG A 161 -9.10 23.58 -1.60
CA ARG A 161 -9.32 24.02 -2.98
C ARG A 161 -8.88 22.98 -3.99
N MET A 162 -7.84 22.17 -3.69
CA MET A 162 -7.50 20.98 -4.48
C MET A 162 -8.69 20.01 -4.53
N LYS A 163 -9.30 19.71 -3.38
CA LYS A 163 -10.49 18.84 -3.29
C LYS A 163 -11.70 19.45 -3.97
N ALA A 164 -11.84 20.77 -3.95
CA ALA A 164 -12.92 21.49 -4.64
C ALA A 164 -12.77 21.54 -6.18
N GLY A 165 -11.64 21.04 -6.72
CA GLY A 165 -11.43 20.99 -8.17
C GLY A 165 -11.02 22.33 -8.79
N GLU A 166 -10.47 23.26 -8.02
CA GLU A 166 -10.10 24.59 -8.53
C GLU A 166 -8.79 24.60 -9.32
N PHE A 167 -8.00 23.53 -9.25
CA PHE A 167 -6.66 23.49 -9.86
C PHE A 167 -6.55 22.40 -10.93
N LYS A 168 -5.70 22.63 -11.92
CA LYS A 168 -5.42 21.67 -12.99
C LYS A 168 -4.62 20.47 -12.48
N GLU A 169 -4.76 19.32 -13.13
CA GLU A 169 -3.88 18.18 -12.93
C GLU A 169 -2.41 18.59 -13.08
N GLY A 170 -1.55 18.00 -12.22
CA GLY A 170 -0.12 18.26 -12.24
C GLY A 170 0.31 19.64 -11.72
N SER A 171 -0.62 20.53 -11.35
CA SER A 171 -0.28 21.88 -10.87
C SER A 171 0.05 21.94 -9.39
N ARG A 172 -0.47 21.00 -8.61
CA ARG A 172 -0.26 20.90 -7.15
C ARG A 172 -0.35 19.47 -6.67
N VAL A 173 0.41 19.19 -5.61
CA VAL A 173 0.38 17.93 -4.86
C VAL A 173 0.45 18.23 -3.37
N LEU A 174 -0.05 17.31 -2.53
CA LEU A 174 0.25 17.31 -1.10
C LEU A 174 1.46 16.43 -0.86
N ARG A 175 2.45 16.94 -0.13
CA ARG A 175 3.68 16.22 0.23
C ARG A 175 3.81 16.10 1.74
N ALA A 176 4.30 14.93 2.20
CA ALA A 176 4.74 14.79 3.58
C ALA A 176 6.04 15.58 3.80
N LYS A 177 6.17 16.21 4.99
CA LYS A 177 7.35 16.99 5.38
C LYS A 177 8.25 16.12 6.25
N ILE A 178 9.21 15.44 5.66
CA ILE A 178 10.09 14.49 6.35
C ILE A 178 11.55 14.96 6.29
N ASP A 179 12.34 14.46 5.35
CA ASP A 179 13.77 14.78 5.25
C ASP A 179 14.26 14.67 3.80
N MET A 180 14.54 15.81 3.18
CA MET A 180 15.07 15.89 1.81
C MET A 180 16.51 15.38 1.69
N ALA A 181 17.23 15.19 2.80
CA ALA A 181 18.59 14.65 2.82
C ALA A 181 18.63 13.13 3.09
N SER A 182 17.49 12.49 3.31
CA SER A 182 17.43 11.05 3.60
C SER A 182 18.13 10.21 2.52
N PRO A 183 18.93 9.21 2.89
CA PRO A 183 19.47 8.24 1.93
C PRO A 183 18.39 7.39 1.26
N ASN A 184 17.23 7.22 1.92
CA ASN A 184 16.05 6.60 1.32
C ASN A 184 15.25 7.64 0.53
N MET A 185 15.24 7.50 -0.80
CA MET A 185 14.56 8.43 -1.71
C MET A 185 13.05 8.56 -1.43
N LEU A 186 12.41 7.52 -0.88
CA LEU A 186 10.98 7.53 -0.51
C LEU A 186 10.70 8.41 0.71
N MET A 187 11.71 8.72 1.53
CA MET A 187 11.60 9.59 2.70
C MET A 187 11.85 11.09 2.35
N ARG A 188 12.19 11.39 1.08
CA ARG A 188 12.44 12.76 0.61
C ARG A 188 11.14 13.45 0.25
N ASP A 189 10.40 13.90 1.24
CA ASP A 189 9.10 14.57 1.14
C ASP A 189 8.20 13.92 0.08
N PRO A 190 7.72 12.68 0.32
CA PRO A 190 6.91 11.93 -0.65
C PRO A 190 5.57 12.60 -0.92
N ILE A 191 5.04 12.38 -2.12
CA ILE A 191 3.70 12.83 -2.49
C ILE A 191 2.68 11.96 -1.75
N MET A 192 1.71 12.61 -1.08
CA MET A 192 0.58 11.97 -0.41
C MET A 192 -0.68 11.99 -1.28
N TYR A 193 -0.98 13.13 -1.91
CA TYR A 193 -2.15 13.33 -2.77
C TYR A 193 -1.76 14.00 -4.08
N ARG A 194 -2.45 13.61 -5.14
CA ARG A 194 -2.39 14.22 -6.48
C ARG A 194 -3.78 14.54 -7.01
N ILE A 195 -3.87 15.49 -7.93
CA ILE A 195 -5.10 15.85 -8.62
C ILE A 195 -5.26 14.95 -9.85
N ILE A 196 -6.40 14.28 -9.98
CA ILE A 196 -6.79 13.46 -11.14
C ILE A 196 -8.26 13.69 -11.41
N TYR A 197 -8.59 14.14 -12.62
CA TYR A 197 -9.98 14.29 -13.08
C TYR A 197 -10.41 13.03 -13.84
N CYS A 198 -10.77 12.00 -13.10
CA CYS A 198 -11.27 10.75 -13.64
C CYS A 198 -12.34 10.22 -12.70
N SER A 199 -13.45 9.74 -13.25
CA SER A 199 -14.49 9.08 -12.46
C SER A 199 -13.98 7.77 -11.90
N HIS A 200 -14.13 7.56 -10.60
CA HIS A 200 -13.71 6.35 -9.90
C HIS A 200 -14.82 5.29 -9.96
N HIS A 201 -14.49 4.02 -10.23
CA HIS A 201 -15.46 2.95 -10.42
C HIS A 201 -16.42 2.74 -9.24
N ARG A 202 -16.02 3.07 -8.00
CA ARG A 202 -16.88 2.96 -6.80
C ARG A 202 -17.38 4.29 -6.25
N THR A 203 -16.56 5.33 -6.27
CA THR A 203 -16.92 6.63 -5.67
C THR A 203 -17.41 7.65 -6.69
N GLY A 204 -17.40 7.32 -7.99
CA GLY A 204 -17.81 8.23 -9.05
C GLY A 204 -16.98 9.51 -9.07
N ASP A 205 -17.64 10.65 -9.18
CA ASP A 205 -17.00 11.98 -9.26
C ASP A 205 -16.88 12.68 -7.90
N LYS A 206 -17.03 11.93 -6.78
CA LYS A 206 -16.93 12.50 -5.44
C LYS A 206 -15.54 13.08 -5.14
N TRP A 207 -14.50 12.52 -5.74
CA TRP A 207 -13.11 12.89 -5.53
C TRP A 207 -12.47 13.35 -6.83
N CYS A 208 -11.63 14.36 -6.76
CA CYS A 208 -10.71 14.78 -7.82
C CYS A 208 -9.26 14.86 -7.32
N ILE A 209 -9.03 14.49 -6.06
CA ILE A 209 -7.71 14.23 -5.49
C ILE A 209 -7.68 12.81 -4.96
N TYR A 210 -6.57 12.12 -5.19
CA TYR A 210 -6.43 10.71 -4.85
C TYR A 210 -5.15 10.49 -4.06
N PRO A 211 -5.19 9.66 -3.00
CA PRO A 211 -4.01 9.35 -2.21
C PRO A 211 -3.05 8.49 -3.02
N MET A 212 -1.76 8.63 -2.72
CA MET A 212 -0.72 7.75 -3.25
C MET A 212 -0.67 6.46 -2.46
N TYR A 213 -0.16 5.41 -3.09
CA TYR A 213 0.00 4.07 -2.50
C TYR A 213 0.64 4.10 -1.10
N ASP A 214 1.79 4.77 -0.96
CA ASP A 214 2.52 4.81 0.31
C ASP A 214 1.75 5.48 1.45
N PHE A 215 0.89 6.44 1.12
CA PHE A 215 0.02 7.08 2.12
C PHE A 215 -1.22 6.23 2.46
N THR A 216 -1.60 5.30 1.61
CA THR A 216 -2.83 4.50 1.79
C THR A 216 -2.56 3.17 2.48
N HIS A 217 -1.44 2.53 2.18
CA HIS A 217 -1.16 1.13 2.49
C HIS A 217 -1.15 0.85 4.01
N GLY A 218 -0.32 1.53 4.76
CA GLY A 218 -0.20 1.32 6.22
C GLY A 218 -1.47 1.69 6.97
N GLN A 219 -2.12 2.77 6.56
CA GLN A 219 -3.35 3.26 7.16
C GLN A 219 -4.53 2.32 6.91
N SER A 220 -4.64 1.75 5.71
CA SER A 220 -5.64 0.72 5.42
C SER A 220 -5.38 -0.56 6.25
N ASP A 221 -4.13 -0.99 6.37
CA ASP A 221 -3.76 -2.11 7.25
C ASP A 221 -4.18 -1.83 8.70
N TYR A 222 -3.96 -0.61 9.19
CA TYR A 222 -4.37 -0.22 10.54
C TYR A 222 -5.89 -0.24 10.73
N LEU A 223 -6.65 0.32 9.78
CA LEU A 223 -8.12 0.37 9.84
C LEU A 223 -8.76 -1.02 9.80
N GLU A 224 -8.16 -1.96 9.09
CA GLU A 224 -8.63 -3.34 8.98
C GLU A 224 -8.17 -4.24 10.14
N GLY A 225 -7.35 -3.77 11.05
CA GLY A 225 -6.83 -4.58 12.14
C GLY A 225 -5.77 -5.62 11.70
N ILE A 226 -5.08 -5.38 10.60
CA ILE A 226 -4.01 -6.26 10.11
C ILE A 226 -2.84 -6.26 11.08
N THR A 227 -2.38 -7.44 11.50
CA THR A 227 -1.25 -7.58 12.41
C THR A 227 0.07 -7.77 11.67
N HIS A 228 0.06 -8.57 10.61
CA HIS A 228 1.22 -8.92 9.80
C HIS A 228 0.96 -8.55 8.34
N SER A 229 1.59 -7.45 7.93
CA SER A 229 1.53 -6.87 6.58
C SER A 229 2.64 -7.49 5.73
N ILE A 230 2.35 -8.64 5.09
CA ILE A 230 3.35 -9.42 4.38
C ILE A 230 3.39 -8.98 2.90
N CYS A 231 4.57 -8.66 2.40
CA CYS A 231 4.78 -8.21 1.03
C CYS A 231 6.10 -8.74 0.45
N THR A 232 6.33 -8.51 -0.83
CA THR A 232 7.57 -8.91 -1.50
C THR A 232 8.72 -7.99 -1.15
N LEU A 233 9.98 -8.44 -1.34
CA LEU A 233 11.19 -7.73 -0.94
C LEU A 233 11.34 -6.34 -1.58
N GLU A 234 10.69 -6.11 -2.72
CA GLU A 234 10.68 -4.80 -3.38
C GLU A 234 10.13 -3.68 -2.48
N PHE A 235 9.32 -4.02 -1.49
CA PHE A 235 8.73 -3.07 -0.53
C PHE A 235 9.58 -2.79 0.71
N GLU A 236 10.77 -3.38 0.83
CA GLU A 236 11.67 -3.14 1.97
C GLU A 236 12.01 -1.64 2.10
N ILE A 237 12.27 -0.97 0.99
CA ILE A 237 12.57 0.47 0.97
C ILE A 237 11.36 1.35 1.34
N HIS A 238 10.13 0.82 1.23
CA HIS A 238 8.89 1.50 1.62
C HIS A 238 8.60 1.39 3.13
N ARG A 239 9.14 0.37 3.81
CA ARG A 239 8.86 0.12 5.24
C ARG A 239 9.15 1.30 6.16
N PRO A 240 10.24 2.08 6.02
CA PRO A 240 10.45 3.28 6.83
C PRO A 240 9.31 4.31 6.68
N LEU A 241 8.81 4.51 5.46
CA LEU A 241 7.71 5.43 5.18
C LEU A 241 6.38 4.90 5.72
N TYR A 242 6.11 3.60 5.54
CA TYR A 242 4.98 2.91 6.14
C TYR A 242 4.92 3.11 7.67
N ASN A 243 6.05 2.91 8.34
CA ASN A 243 6.16 3.10 9.78
C ASN A 243 5.98 4.57 10.17
N TRP A 244 6.58 5.51 9.42
CA TRP A 244 6.49 6.93 9.70
C TRP A 244 5.04 7.43 9.68
N PHE A 245 4.26 7.07 8.67
CA PHE A 245 2.84 7.44 8.62
C PHE A 245 2.03 6.86 9.79
N LEU A 246 2.29 5.61 10.15
CA LEU A 246 1.63 5.01 11.31
C LEU A 246 2.03 5.69 12.63
N ASP A 247 3.29 6.10 12.79
CA ASP A 247 3.76 6.83 13.98
C ASP A 247 3.07 8.20 14.12
N GLU A 248 2.83 8.88 13.01
CA GLU A 248 2.21 10.22 13.01
C GLU A 248 0.69 10.19 13.18
N LEU A 249 0.02 9.11 12.77
CA LEU A 249 -1.44 9.08 12.62
C LEU A 249 -2.17 8.12 13.54
N THR A 250 -1.50 7.14 14.15
CA THR A 250 -2.17 6.05 14.87
C THR A 250 -1.71 5.95 16.32
N SER A 251 -2.52 5.24 17.14
CA SER A 251 -2.12 4.95 18.52
C SER A 251 -1.05 3.85 18.58
N THR A 252 -0.31 3.81 19.67
CA THR A 252 0.74 2.80 19.90
C THR A 252 0.21 1.46 20.43
N GLU A 253 -1.05 1.37 20.84
CA GLU A 253 -1.64 0.17 21.42
C GLU A 253 -1.76 -0.99 20.44
N TYR A 254 -2.02 -0.67 19.18
CA TYR A 254 -2.09 -1.62 18.08
C TYR A 254 -1.35 -1.06 16.87
N ARG A 255 -0.50 -1.89 16.26
CA ARG A 255 0.26 -1.47 15.09
C ARG A 255 0.52 -2.65 14.16
N PRO A 256 0.14 -2.56 12.88
CA PRO A 256 0.53 -3.54 11.89
C PRO A 256 2.05 -3.52 11.67
N ARG A 257 2.62 -4.67 11.39
CA ARG A 257 4.04 -4.83 11.09
C ARG A 257 4.23 -5.27 9.65
N GLN A 258 4.95 -4.49 8.86
CA GLN A 258 5.35 -4.88 7.52
C GLN A 258 6.52 -5.87 7.58
N ILE A 259 6.40 -6.97 6.84
CA ILE A 259 7.40 -8.05 6.75
C ILE A 259 7.56 -8.40 5.27
N GLU A 260 8.78 -8.41 4.77
CA GLU A 260 9.08 -8.71 3.39
C GLU A 260 9.64 -10.12 3.23
N PHE A 261 9.26 -10.78 2.14
CA PHE A 261 9.78 -12.08 1.76
C PHE A 261 10.43 -12.05 0.36
N ALA A 262 11.41 -12.92 0.15
CA ALA A 262 12.14 -13.00 -1.11
C ALA A 262 11.23 -13.53 -2.23
N ARG A 263 11.37 -12.95 -3.43
CA ARG A 263 10.71 -13.43 -4.64
C ARG A 263 11.17 -14.85 -4.95
N ARG A 264 10.20 -15.74 -5.24
CA ARG A 264 10.49 -17.07 -5.76
C ARG A 264 10.76 -17.00 -7.26
N ASN A 265 11.86 -17.58 -7.67
CA ASN A 265 12.16 -17.81 -9.08
C ASN A 265 11.91 -19.28 -9.41
N LEU A 266 11.21 -19.53 -10.52
CA LEU A 266 11.02 -20.86 -11.04
C LEU A 266 12.01 -21.08 -12.19
N ASN A 267 12.74 -22.18 -12.13
CA ASN A 267 13.63 -22.59 -13.21
C ASN A 267 12.82 -23.32 -14.30
N TYR A 268 13.31 -23.27 -15.53
CA TYR A 268 12.71 -23.96 -16.66
C TYR A 268 11.25 -23.59 -16.99
N THR A 269 10.82 -22.38 -16.59
CA THR A 269 9.45 -21.92 -16.86
C THR A 269 9.43 -20.49 -17.36
N VAL A 270 8.40 -20.16 -18.15
CA VAL A 270 8.15 -18.79 -18.61
C VAL A 270 7.42 -18.02 -17.53
N MET A 271 8.08 -17.03 -16.94
CA MET A 271 7.51 -16.17 -15.88
C MET A 271 6.86 -14.88 -16.42
N SER A 272 6.95 -14.64 -17.73
CA SER A 272 6.40 -13.42 -18.34
C SER A 272 4.89 -13.49 -18.50
N LYS A 273 4.14 -12.72 -17.73
CA LYS A 273 2.67 -12.58 -17.86
C LYS A 273 2.24 -12.34 -19.31
N ARG A 274 2.92 -11.43 -20.03
CA ARG A 274 2.61 -11.12 -21.43
C ARG A 274 2.75 -12.33 -22.34
N ARG A 275 3.83 -13.12 -22.18
CA ARG A 275 4.04 -14.34 -23.01
C ARG A 275 3.05 -15.43 -22.67
N LEU A 276 2.72 -15.62 -21.39
CA LEU A 276 1.73 -16.61 -20.98
C LEU A 276 0.34 -16.24 -21.52
N LEU A 277 -0.05 -14.99 -21.44
CA LEU A 277 -1.31 -14.49 -22.02
C LEU A 277 -1.34 -14.68 -23.53
N GLU A 278 -0.26 -14.41 -24.24
CA GLU A 278 -0.14 -14.66 -25.69
C GLU A 278 -0.32 -16.13 -26.05
N LEU A 279 0.24 -17.06 -25.26
CA LEU A 279 0.06 -18.50 -25.46
C LEU A 279 -1.40 -18.91 -25.29
N VAL A 280 -2.07 -18.42 -24.24
CA VAL A 280 -3.50 -18.70 -24.01
C VAL A 280 -4.36 -18.14 -25.15
N GLN A 281 -4.11 -16.90 -25.57
CA GLN A 281 -4.86 -16.28 -26.67
C GLN A 281 -4.65 -17.00 -28.01
N LYS A 282 -3.47 -17.52 -28.25
CA LYS A 282 -3.13 -18.31 -29.45
C LYS A 282 -3.55 -19.78 -29.35
N LYS A 283 -4.15 -20.20 -28.24
CA LYS A 283 -4.61 -21.58 -27.98
C LYS A 283 -3.50 -22.64 -28.11
N TYR A 284 -2.28 -22.34 -27.65
CA TYR A 284 -1.22 -23.33 -27.50
C TYR A 284 -1.38 -24.14 -26.22
#